data_c491e28452f24a2c5ea2545fcf045e9d
#
_entry.id   c491e28452f24a2c5ea2545fcf045e9d
#
_cell.length_a   1.000
_cell.length_b   1.000
_cell.length_c   1.000
_cell.angle_alpha   90.00
_cell.angle_beta   90.00
_cell.angle_gamma   90.00
#
_symmetry.space_group_name_H-M   'P 1'
#
loop_
_entity.id
_entity.type
_entity.pdbx_description
1 polymer ?
#
loop_
_entity_poly.entity_id
_entity_poly.type
_entity_poly.pdbx_seq_one_letter_code
_entity_poly.pdbx_strand_id
1 'polypeptide(L)'
;MRWCYTLIFNVLYAIKQRLMADNKIAKESVKREVIAGERLYTLLVYSENVAGVLNQIAAVFTRRQVNIESLNVSASSIEGIHKYTITAWSDAATIEKITKQVEKKIDVIKADYYEDSDLFIHEVGLYKIATPILLENAEVSRAIRKRNARMMEVNPTYSTVLLAGMTDEVTALYHDLKNFDCLLQYSRSGRVAVTRGFSEPVSDFLKS
;
A
#
# COMPACT_ATOMS: atom_id res chain seq x y z
N MET A 1 -26.14 -21.75 -33.45
CA MET A 1 -25.80 -20.86 -32.31
C MET A 1 -25.12 -21.55 -31.09
N ARG A 2 -25.25 -22.85 -30.88
CA ARG A 2 -24.61 -23.56 -29.74
C ARG A 2 -23.08 -23.67 -29.80
N TRP A 3 -22.46 -23.69 -30.96
CA TRP A 3 -21.01 -23.86 -31.16
C TRP A 3 -20.19 -22.63 -30.81
N CYS A 4 -20.75 -21.43 -30.91
CA CYS A 4 -20.04 -20.19 -30.62
C CYS A 4 -19.82 -19.98 -29.12
N TYR A 5 -20.78 -20.40 -28.29
CA TYR A 5 -20.66 -20.31 -26.81
C TYR A 5 -19.62 -21.26 -26.24
N THR A 6 -19.50 -22.47 -26.81
CA THR A 6 -18.52 -23.46 -26.36
C THR A 6 -17.09 -23.01 -26.69
N LEU A 7 -16.87 -22.38 -27.84
CA LEU A 7 -15.56 -21.88 -28.25
C LEU A 7 -15.12 -20.69 -27.36
N ILE A 8 -16.02 -19.75 -27.07
CA ILE A 8 -15.78 -18.60 -26.20
C ILE A 8 -15.49 -19.08 -24.76
N PHE A 9 -16.23 -20.06 -24.26
CA PHE A 9 -16.03 -20.63 -22.93
C PHE A 9 -14.67 -21.32 -22.82
N ASN A 10 -14.24 -22.09 -23.82
CA ASN A 10 -12.96 -22.76 -23.85
C ASN A 10 -11.78 -21.76 -23.95
N VAL A 11 -11.92 -20.69 -24.72
CA VAL A 11 -10.92 -19.63 -24.83
C VAL A 11 -10.80 -18.86 -23.50
N LEU A 12 -11.92 -18.51 -22.87
CA LEU A 12 -11.92 -17.85 -21.56
C LEU A 12 -11.36 -18.77 -20.47
N TYR A 13 -11.65 -20.07 -20.51
CA TYR A 13 -11.10 -21.05 -19.59
C TYR A 13 -9.59 -21.23 -19.79
N ALA A 14 -9.10 -21.28 -21.03
CA ALA A 14 -7.65 -21.36 -21.31
C ALA A 14 -6.91 -20.08 -20.89
N ILE A 15 -7.50 -18.91 -21.10
CA ILE A 15 -6.97 -17.63 -20.61
C ILE A 15 -6.93 -17.62 -19.08
N LYS A 16 -7.99 -18.09 -18.41
CA LYS A 16 -8.04 -18.24 -16.95
C LYS A 16 -6.95 -19.17 -16.42
N GLN A 17 -6.73 -20.31 -17.07
CA GLN A 17 -5.68 -21.27 -16.70
C GLN A 17 -4.27 -20.67 -16.88
N ARG A 18 -4.05 -19.92 -17.97
CA ARG A 18 -2.78 -19.26 -18.24
C ARG A 18 -2.50 -18.14 -17.21
N LEU A 19 -3.49 -17.31 -16.89
CA LEU A 19 -3.41 -16.29 -15.84
C LEU A 19 -3.18 -16.90 -14.45
N MET A 20 -3.73 -18.09 -14.18
CA MET A 20 -3.47 -18.81 -12.92
C MET A 20 -2.06 -19.40 -12.86
N ALA A 21 -1.51 -19.86 -13.98
CA ALA A 21 -0.13 -20.34 -14.06
C ALA A 21 0.86 -19.19 -13.91
N ASP A 22 0.63 -18.07 -14.59
CA ASP A 22 1.44 -16.84 -14.46
C ASP A 22 1.36 -16.26 -13.03
N ASN A 23 0.20 -16.38 -12.36
CA ASN A 23 0.00 -15.97 -10.97
C ASN A 23 0.71 -16.91 -9.98
N LYS A 24 0.95 -18.18 -10.35
CA LYS A 24 1.73 -19.13 -9.54
C LYS A 24 3.23 -18.80 -9.59
N ILE A 25 3.73 -18.38 -10.75
CA ILE A 25 5.10 -17.90 -10.93
C ILE A 25 5.29 -16.54 -10.22
N ALA A 26 4.30 -15.64 -10.31
CA ALA A 26 4.30 -14.39 -9.55
C ALA A 26 4.20 -14.60 -8.02
N LYS A 27 3.59 -15.70 -7.54
CA LYS A 27 3.55 -16.05 -6.10
C LYS A 27 4.91 -16.42 -5.53
N GLU A 28 5.82 -16.97 -6.31
CA GLU A 28 7.18 -17.31 -5.88
C GLU A 28 8.11 -16.10 -5.89
N SER A 29 7.84 -15.09 -6.72
CA SER A 29 8.69 -13.90 -6.86
C SER A 29 8.40 -12.77 -5.84
N VAL A 30 7.32 -12.84 -5.06
CA VAL A 30 6.87 -11.76 -4.14
C VAL A 30 7.04 -12.12 -2.66
N LYS A 31 7.55 -13.28 -2.30
CA LYS A 31 8.13 -13.48 -0.96
C LYS A 31 9.52 -12.85 -0.96
N ARG A 32 9.57 -11.53 -0.67
CA ARG A 32 10.84 -10.94 -0.27
C ARG A 32 11.31 -11.70 0.97
N GLU A 33 12.44 -12.41 0.85
CA GLU A 33 13.15 -12.90 2.01
C GLU A 33 13.58 -11.67 2.81
N VAL A 34 12.98 -11.46 3.97
CA VAL A 34 13.42 -10.41 4.90
C VAL A 34 14.83 -10.81 5.30
N ILE A 35 15.80 -10.03 4.84
CA ILE A 35 17.20 -10.25 5.20
C ILE A 35 17.31 -10.08 6.72
N ALA A 36 17.99 -10.99 7.39
CA ALA A 36 18.13 -10.96 8.83
C ALA A 36 18.72 -9.60 9.29
N GLY A 37 17.95 -8.85 10.08
CA GLY A 37 18.33 -7.50 10.56
C GLY A 37 17.61 -6.34 9.86
N GLU A 38 16.87 -6.57 8.77
CA GLU A 38 16.02 -5.53 8.16
C GLU A 38 14.72 -5.35 8.95
N ARG A 39 14.30 -4.08 9.08
CA ARG A 39 13.01 -3.67 9.63
C ARG A 39 12.28 -2.78 8.65
N LEU A 40 10.96 -2.69 8.80
CA LEU A 40 10.16 -1.74 8.04
C LEU A 40 10.24 -0.38 8.73
N TYR A 41 10.81 0.60 8.04
CA TYR A 41 10.86 1.99 8.49
C TYR A 41 9.89 2.84 7.68
N THR A 42 9.35 3.86 8.33
CA THR A 42 8.53 4.89 7.69
C THR A 42 9.27 6.23 7.77
N LEU A 43 9.60 6.80 6.61
CA LEU A 43 10.13 8.15 6.50
C LEU A 43 8.98 9.14 6.32
N LEU A 44 8.99 10.19 7.11
CA LEU A 44 8.17 11.38 6.92
C LEU A 44 9.08 12.48 6.36
N VAL A 45 8.79 12.95 5.15
CA VAL A 45 9.56 14.01 4.49
C VAL A 45 8.62 15.17 4.19
N TYR A 46 9.05 16.36 4.53
CA TYR A 46 8.34 17.60 4.25
C TYR A 46 9.17 18.43 3.27
N SER A 47 8.56 18.87 2.20
CA SER A 47 9.23 19.65 1.16
C SER A 47 8.35 20.79 0.67
N GLU A 48 8.95 21.74 -0.01
CA GLU A 48 8.22 22.67 -0.86
C GLU A 48 7.48 21.91 -1.97
N ASN A 49 6.38 22.50 -2.44
CA ASN A 49 5.60 21.96 -3.56
C ASN A 49 6.25 22.33 -4.90
N VAL A 50 7.39 21.75 -5.21
CA VAL A 50 8.16 21.99 -6.43
C VAL A 50 8.26 20.72 -7.27
N ALA A 51 8.18 20.90 -8.60
CA ALA A 51 8.32 19.78 -9.53
C ALA A 51 9.71 19.13 -9.44
N GLY A 52 9.76 17.79 -9.43
CA GLY A 52 11.02 17.04 -9.42
C GLY A 52 11.53 16.62 -8.03
N VAL A 53 10.98 17.13 -6.93
CA VAL A 53 11.39 16.75 -5.57
C VAL A 53 11.24 15.25 -5.35
N LEU A 54 10.14 14.64 -5.79
CA LEU A 54 9.94 13.21 -5.70
C LEU A 54 11.08 12.42 -6.39
N ASN A 55 11.51 12.85 -7.57
CA ASN A 55 12.62 12.21 -8.29
C ASN A 55 13.94 12.32 -7.51
N GLN A 56 14.20 13.46 -6.88
CA GLN A 56 15.39 13.65 -6.04
C GLN A 56 15.38 12.75 -4.82
N ILE A 57 14.23 12.58 -4.16
CA ILE A 57 14.04 11.67 -3.02
C ILE A 57 14.22 10.23 -3.48
N ALA A 58 13.51 9.79 -4.52
CA ALA A 58 13.58 8.42 -5.05
C ALA A 58 15.01 8.04 -5.48
N ALA A 59 15.78 8.98 -6.06
CA ALA A 59 17.16 8.75 -6.44
C ALA A 59 18.09 8.42 -5.25
N VAL A 60 17.78 8.89 -4.03
CA VAL A 60 18.55 8.54 -2.83
C VAL A 60 18.36 7.07 -2.48
N PHE A 61 17.12 6.57 -2.55
CA PHE A 61 16.80 5.15 -2.32
C PHE A 61 17.46 4.26 -3.38
N THR A 62 17.34 4.64 -4.66
CA THR A 62 17.93 3.90 -5.79
C THR A 62 19.44 3.76 -5.66
N ARG A 63 20.16 4.84 -5.30
CA ARG A 63 21.64 4.80 -5.13
C ARG A 63 22.07 3.87 -4.00
N ARG A 64 21.20 3.57 -3.04
CA ARG A 64 21.45 2.66 -1.94
C ARG A 64 20.83 1.29 -2.14
N GLN A 65 20.25 1.05 -3.31
CA GLN A 65 19.58 -0.22 -3.65
C GLN A 65 18.49 -0.62 -2.65
N VAL A 66 17.83 0.37 -2.03
CA VAL A 66 16.68 0.17 -1.14
C VAL A 66 15.40 0.39 -1.92
N ASN A 67 14.55 -0.63 -1.94
CA ASN A 67 13.23 -0.54 -2.59
C ASN A 67 12.25 0.23 -1.71
N ILE A 68 11.47 1.12 -2.33
CA ILE A 68 10.34 1.76 -1.69
C ILE A 68 9.16 0.78 -1.71
N GLU A 69 8.65 0.42 -0.54
CA GLU A 69 7.51 -0.49 -0.36
C GLU A 69 6.19 0.23 -0.63
N SER A 70 6.03 1.43 -0.09
CA SER A 70 4.90 2.31 -0.36
C SER A 70 5.31 3.77 -0.32
N LEU A 71 4.59 4.58 -1.08
CA LEU A 71 4.79 6.02 -1.16
C LEU A 71 3.43 6.70 -1.22
N ASN A 72 3.19 7.61 -0.29
CA ASN A 72 2.06 8.53 -0.32
C ASN A 72 2.60 9.96 -0.31
N VAL A 73 2.04 10.82 -1.16
CA VAL A 73 2.38 12.24 -1.24
C VAL A 73 1.10 13.05 -1.20
N SER A 74 1.01 14.01 -0.31
CA SER A 74 -0.13 14.90 -0.17
C SER A 74 0.29 16.29 0.28
N ALA A 75 -0.56 17.29 0.08
CA ALA A 75 -0.40 18.56 0.76
C ALA A 75 -0.41 18.34 2.28
N SER A 76 0.44 19.04 3.00
CA SER A 76 0.47 19.01 4.46
C SER A 76 -0.57 20.00 5.04
N SER A 77 -0.63 20.07 6.38
CA SER A 77 -1.41 21.07 7.10
C SER A 77 -0.88 22.50 6.93
N ILE A 78 0.35 22.66 6.42
CA ILE A 78 1.02 23.93 6.21
C ILE A 78 0.97 24.25 4.72
N GLU A 79 0.47 25.44 4.38
CA GLU A 79 0.34 25.88 2.99
C GLU A 79 1.69 25.89 2.26
N GLY A 80 1.71 25.39 1.03
CA GLY A 80 2.92 25.31 0.19
C GLY A 80 3.84 24.13 0.52
N ILE A 81 3.56 23.34 1.58
CA ILE A 81 4.38 22.21 1.99
C ILE A 81 3.68 20.90 1.64
N HIS A 82 4.41 19.98 1.03
CA HIS A 82 4.00 18.61 0.78
C HIS A 82 4.62 17.67 1.80
N LYS A 83 3.83 16.67 2.21
CA LYS A 83 4.23 15.57 3.08
C LYS A 83 4.34 14.29 2.30
N TYR A 84 5.47 13.61 2.44
CA TYR A 84 5.72 12.28 1.88
C TYR A 84 5.73 11.29 3.03
N THR A 85 4.99 10.21 2.89
CA THR A 85 5.07 9.04 3.77
C THR A 85 5.65 7.89 2.95
N ILE A 86 6.89 7.53 3.21
CA ILE A 86 7.65 6.54 2.43
C ILE A 86 7.97 5.36 3.33
N THR A 87 7.61 4.14 2.93
CA THR A 87 8.00 2.93 3.66
C THR A 87 9.05 2.16 2.91
N ALA A 88 10.03 1.65 3.62
CA ALA A 88 11.09 0.82 3.07
C ALA A 88 11.63 -0.16 4.10
N TRP A 89 11.98 -1.36 3.63
CA TRP A 89 12.72 -2.33 4.42
C TRP A 89 14.20 -2.00 4.36
N SER A 90 14.85 -1.89 5.50
CA SER A 90 16.27 -1.54 5.60
C SER A 90 16.85 -1.91 6.96
N ASP A 91 18.16 -1.86 7.09
CA ASP A 91 18.84 -1.79 8.38
C ASP A 91 18.87 -0.34 8.92
N ALA A 92 19.07 -0.19 10.23
CA ALA A 92 19.05 1.09 10.90
C ALA A 92 20.13 2.07 10.40
N ALA A 93 21.32 1.58 10.06
CA ALA A 93 22.42 2.44 9.60
C ALA A 93 22.17 2.96 8.17
N THR A 94 21.54 2.16 7.33
CA THR A 94 21.21 2.55 5.95
C THR A 94 20.06 3.53 5.92
N ILE A 95 18.98 3.31 6.71
CA ILE A 95 17.83 4.22 6.74
C ILE A 95 18.23 5.59 7.30
N GLU A 96 19.08 5.65 8.33
CA GLU A 96 19.63 6.90 8.86
C GLU A 96 20.40 7.68 7.79
N LYS A 97 21.25 7.00 7.01
CA LYS A 97 21.99 7.61 5.91
C LYS A 97 21.08 8.11 4.79
N ILE A 98 20.00 7.37 4.46
CA ILE A 98 19.00 7.79 3.49
C ILE A 98 18.34 9.07 3.98
N THR A 99 17.84 9.09 5.22
CA THR A 99 17.15 10.24 5.82
C THR A 99 18.02 11.50 5.78
N LYS A 100 19.28 11.40 6.24
CA LYS A 100 20.24 12.52 6.18
C LYS A 100 20.54 13.00 4.76
N GLN A 101 20.54 12.11 3.76
CA GLN A 101 20.75 12.49 2.36
C GLN A 101 19.51 13.11 1.73
N VAL A 102 18.31 12.69 2.13
CA VAL A 102 17.05 13.31 1.71
C VAL A 102 16.94 14.71 2.30
N GLU A 103 17.23 14.87 3.59
CA GLU A 103 17.18 16.17 4.30
C GLU A 103 18.15 17.23 3.70
N LYS A 104 19.25 16.78 3.08
CA LYS A 104 20.20 17.68 2.41
C LYS A 104 19.73 18.20 1.03
N LYS A 105 18.56 17.79 0.55
CA LYS A 105 18.02 18.33 -0.71
C LYS A 105 17.48 19.74 -0.47
N ILE A 106 17.73 20.64 -1.44
CA ILE A 106 17.39 22.06 -1.31
C ILE A 106 15.91 22.27 -1.01
N ASP A 107 15.04 21.53 -1.70
CA ASP A 107 13.59 21.68 -1.58
C ASP A 107 13.00 20.90 -0.39
N VAL A 108 13.81 20.14 0.37
CA VAL A 108 13.39 19.38 1.55
C VAL A 108 13.59 20.23 2.80
N ILE A 109 12.52 20.42 3.54
CA ILE A 109 12.49 21.22 4.78
C ILE A 109 12.91 20.36 5.95
N LYS A 110 12.33 19.13 6.04
CA LYS A 110 12.59 18.19 7.14
C LYS A 110 12.41 16.76 6.67
N ALA A 111 13.24 15.85 7.16
CA ALA A 111 13.09 14.42 6.96
C ALA A 111 13.47 13.69 8.24
N ASP A 112 12.56 12.82 8.71
CA ASP A 112 12.77 11.93 9.85
C ASP A 112 12.31 10.52 9.52
N TYR A 113 12.92 9.51 10.14
CA TYR A 113 12.49 8.12 10.04
C TYR A 113 11.97 7.60 11.38
N TYR A 114 11.04 6.67 11.33
CA TYR A 114 10.32 6.14 12.47
C TYR A 114 10.13 4.64 12.36
N GLU A 115 10.07 3.96 13.50
CA GLU A 115 9.51 2.60 13.61
C GLU A 115 7.99 2.68 13.80
N ASP A 116 7.29 1.57 13.56
CA ASP A 116 5.82 1.51 13.65
C ASP A 116 5.30 1.84 15.07
N SER A 117 6.11 1.64 16.13
CA SER A 117 5.80 2.01 17.51
C SER A 117 5.62 3.51 17.72
N ASP A 118 6.30 4.33 16.92
CA ASP A 118 6.38 5.79 17.09
C ASP A 118 5.28 6.53 16.32
N LEU A 119 4.56 5.78 15.49
CA LEU A 119 3.56 6.31 14.58
C LEU A 119 2.16 5.75 14.86
N PHE A 120 1.15 6.53 14.50
CA PHE A 120 -0.18 6.04 14.24
C PHE A 120 -0.36 5.92 12.73
N ILE A 121 -0.57 4.68 12.26
CA ILE A 121 -0.55 4.34 10.83
C ILE A 121 -1.90 3.79 10.41
N HIS A 122 -2.40 4.28 9.28
CA HIS A 122 -3.57 3.70 8.61
C HIS A 122 -3.34 3.59 7.11
N GLU A 123 -4.04 2.64 6.50
CA GLU A 123 -4.14 2.45 5.05
C GLU A 123 -5.59 2.30 4.64
N VAL A 124 -5.88 2.55 3.37
CA VAL A 124 -7.16 2.23 2.75
C VAL A 124 -6.94 1.13 1.73
N GLY A 125 -7.69 0.04 1.88
CA GLY A 125 -7.78 -1.04 0.89
C GLY A 125 -9.12 -0.99 0.16
N LEU A 126 -9.09 -1.11 -1.16
CA LEU A 126 -10.26 -1.31 -2.01
C LEU A 126 -10.21 -2.73 -2.60
N TYR A 127 -11.28 -3.47 -2.44
CA TYR A 127 -11.42 -4.86 -2.87
C TYR A 127 -12.62 -4.96 -3.79
N LYS A 128 -12.40 -5.36 -5.02
CA LYS A 128 -13.45 -5.71 -5.95
C LYS A 128 -13.66 -7.22 -5.91
N ILE A 129 -14.86 -7.67 -5.58
CA ILE A 129 -15.18 -9.08 -5.37
C ILE A 129 -16.34 -9.52 -6.28
N ALA A 130 -16.40 -10.81 -6.58
CA ALA A 130 -17.49 -11.40 -7.36
C ALA A 130 -18.78 -11.45 -6.53
N THR A 131 -19.83 -10.72 -6.93
CA THR A 131 -21.13 -10.70 -6.23
C THR A 131 -21.79 -12.08 -6.14
N PRO A 132 -21.78 -12.95 -7.17
CA PRO A 132 -22.35 -14.29 -7.03
C PRO A 132 -21.72 -15.07 -5.87
N ILE A 133 -20.40 -15.06 -5.74
CA ILE A 133 -19.70 -15.76 -4.64
C ILE A 133 -20.01 -15.11 -3.28
N LEU A 134 -20.12 -13.77 -3.22
CA LEU A 134 -20.54 -13.08 -2.01
C LEU A 134 -21.93 -13.52 -1.52
N LEU A 135 -22.86 -13.78 -2.43
CA LEU A 135 -24.23 -14.18 -2.11
C LEU A 135 -24.34 -15.66 -1.73
N GLU A 136 -23.54 -16.51 -2.38
CA GLU A 136 -23.53 -17.96 -2.17
C GLU A 136 -22.73 -18.37 -0.92
N ASN A 137 -21.69 -17.61 -0.57
CA ASN A 137 -20.78 -17.95 0.53
C ASN A 137 -20.89 -16.96 1.70
N ALA A 138 -21.56 -17.41 2.76
CA ALA A 138 -21.75 -16.60 3.98
C ALA A 138 -20.42 -16.25 4.69
N GLU A 139 -19.33 -17.01 4.49
CA GLU A 139 -18.03 -16.73 5.08
C GLU A 139 -17.41 -15.44 4.51
N VAL A 140 -17.62 -15.15 3.23
CA VAL A 140 -17.18 -13.88 2.60
C VAL A 140 -17.80 -12.69 3.32
N SER A 141 -19.13 -12.72 3.49
CA SER A 141 -19.87 -11.67 4.22
C SER A 141 -19.43 -11.57 5.68
N ARG A 142 -19.09 -12.69 6.31
CA ARG A 142 -18.61 -12.73 7.70
C ARG A 142 -17.22 -12.12 7.80
N ALA A 143 -16.28 -12.42 6.89
CA ALA A 143 -14.94 -11.85 6.85
C ALA A 143 -14.97 -10.33 6.69
N ILE A 144 -15.83 -9.81 5.80
CA ILE A 144 -16.03 -8.38 5.58
C ILE A 144 -16.53 -7.70 6.87
N ARG A 145 -17.59 -8.24 7.50
CA ARG A 145 -18.17 -7.68 8.74
C ARG A 145 -17.22 -7.76 9.93
N LYS A 146 -16.49 -8.87 10.07
CA LYS A 146 -15.53 -9.07 11.17
C LYS A 146 -14.45 -7.97 11.23
N ARG A 147 -14.11 -7.37 10.09
CA ARG A 147 -13.10 -6.31 9.98
C ARG A 147 -13.71 -4.91 9.83
N ASN A 148 -15.03 -4.76 10.04
CA ASN A 148 -15.74 -3.50 9.84
C ASN A 148 -15.53 -2.89 8.44
N ALA A 149 -15.28 -3.72 7.44
CA ALA A 149 -15.15 -3.27 6.06
C ALA A 149 -16.53 -2.87 5.51
N ARG A 150 -16.56 -1.83 4.69
CA ARG A 150 -17.79 -1.22 4.15
C ARG A 150 -18.04 -1.68 2.72
N MET A 151 -19.27 -2.08 2.44
CA MET A 151 -19.75 -2.23 1.06
C MET A 151 -19.98 -0.85 0.47
N MET A 152 -19.26 -0.51 -0.59
CA MET A 152 -19.36 0.79 -1.26
C MET A 152 -20.30 0.75 -2.45
N GLU A 153 -20.27 -0.35 -3.19
CA GLU A 153 -21.07 -0.57 -4.38
C GLU A 153 -21.40 -2.06 -4.51
N VAL A 154 -22.62 -2.36 -4.95
CA VAL A 154 -23.09 -3.72 -5.21
C VAL A 154 -23.74 -3.75 -6.57
N ASN A 155 -23.14 -4.50 -7.51
CA ASN A 155 -23.66 -4.78 -8.83
C ASN A 155 -23.93 -6.28 -8.98
N PRO A 156 -24.74 -6.72 -9.95
CA PRO A 156 -25.01 -8.15 -10.14
C PRO A 156 -23.76 -9.01 -10.38
N THR A 157 -22.70 -8.44 -10.96
CA THR A 157 -21.48 -9.17 -11.31
C THR A 157 -20.34 -8.95 -10.31
N TYR A 158 -20.23 -7.76 -9.74
CA TYR A 158 -19.19 -7.43 -8.78
C TYR A 158 -19.71 -6.53 -7.65
N SER A 159 -19.00 -6.56 -6.54
CA SER A 159 -19.18 -5.64 -5.41
C SER A 159 -17.85 -5.03 -5.03
N THR A 160 -17.87 -3.78 -4.57
CA THR A 160 -16.68 -3.07 -4.11
C THR A 160 -16.76 -2.89 -2.60
N VAL A 161 -15.69 -3.33 -1.91
CA VAL A 161 -15.52 -3.25 -0.46
C VAL A 161 -14.38 -2.31 -0.15
N LEU A 162 -14.54 -1.47 0.87
CA LEU A 162 -13.53 -0.57 1.40
C LEU A 162 -13.21 -0.96 2.85
N LEU A 163 -11.93 -1.06 3.16
CA LEU A 163 -11.42 -1.15 4.53
C LEU A 163 -10.39 -0.05 4.77
N ALA A 164 -10.61 0.75 5.81
CA ALA A 164 -9.61 1.65 6.37
C ALA A 164 -9.17 1.10 7.72
N GLY A 165 -7.89 0.81 7.87
CA GLY A 165 -7.35 0.16 9.06
C GLY A 165 -5.83 0.07 9.06
N MET A 166 -5.28 -0.67 10.00
CA MET A 166 -3.84 -0.96 10.04
C MET A 166 -3.42 -1.83 8.85
N THR A 167 -2.15 -1.76 8.47
CA THR A 167 -1.57 -2.54 7.37
C THR A 167 -1.92 -4.03 7.46
N ASP A 168 -1.85 -4.60 8.67
CA ASP A 168 -2.14 -6.02 8.91
C ASP A 168 -3.62 -6.35 8.70
N GLU A 169 -4.54 -5.46 9.08
CA GLU A 169 -5.98 -5.64 8.88
C GLU A 169 -6.35 -5.63 7.40
N VAL A 170 -5.79 -4.65 6.66
CA VAL A 170 -5.97 -4.51 5.21
C VAL A 170 -5.41 -5.73 4.48
N THR A 171 -4.21 -6.17 4.85
CA THR A 171 -3.57 -7.37 4.27
C THR A 171 -4.33 -8.65 4.62
N ALA A 172 -4.82 -8.77 5.85
CA ALA A 172 -5.54 -9.95 6.27
C ALA A 172 -6.90 -10.11 5.54
N LEU A 173 -7.62 -9.01 5.29
CA LEU A 173 -8.84 -9.07 4.46
C LEU A 173 -8.51 -9.49 3.01
N TYR A 174 -7.41 -8.99 2.44
CA TYR A 174 -6.95 -9.42 1.12
C TYR A 174 -6.74 -10.93 1.06
N HIS A 175 -6.06 -11.51 2.05
CA HIS A 175 -5.82 -12.95 2.11
C HIS A 175 -7.12 -13.74 2.28
N ASP A 176 -8.03 -13.29 3.15
CA ASP A 176 -9.32 -13.94 3.35
C ASP A 176 -10.11 -13.98 2.03
N LEU A 177 -10.27 -12.84 1.35
CA LEU A 177 -11.02 -12.75 0.08
C LEU A 177 -10.36 -13.53 -1.06
N LYS A 178 -9.03 -13.61 -1.05
CA LYS A 178 -8.28 -14.42 -2.02
C LYS A 178 -8.47 -15.92 -1.79
N ASN A 179 -8.49 -16.36 -0.53
CA ASN A 179 -8.73 -17.77 -0.17
C ASN A 179 -10.14 -18.23 -0.54
N PHE A 180 -11.13 -17.33 -0.53
CA PHE A 180 -12.50 -17.62 -0.99
C PHE A 180 -12.65 -17.57 -2.52
N ASP A 181 -11.57 -17.35 -3.27
CA ASP A 181 -11.55 -17.22 -4.75
C ASP A 181 -12.57 -16.19 -5.29
N CYS A 182 -12.94 -15.21 -4.46
CA CYS A 182 -13.91 -14.17 -4.82
C CYS A 182 -13.26 -12.84 -5.22
N LEU A 183 -11.96 -12.66 -5.00
CA LEU A 183 -11.25 -11.40 -5.26
C LEU A 183 -10.97 -11.22 -6.74
N LEU A 184 -11.53 -10.17 -7.35
CA LEU A 184 -11.33 -9.80 -8.75
C LEU A 184 -10.21 -8.78 -8.92
N GLN A 185 -10.13 -7.78 -8.01
CA GLN A 185 -9.14 -6.71 -8.04
C GLN A 185 -8.88 -6.21 -6.64
N TYR A 186 -7.64 -5.79 -6.39
CA TYR A 186 -7.21 -5.19 -5.13
C TYR A 186 -6.34 -3.97 -5.37
N SER A 187 -6.57 -2.93 -4.58
CA SER A 187 -5.71 -1.73 -4.56
C SER A 187 -5.61 -1.20 -3.14
N ARG A 188 -4.44 -0.67 -2.78
CA ARG A 188 -4.24 0.01 -1.48
C ARG A 188 -3.58 1.37 -1.66
N SER A 189 -3.84 2.28 -0.73
CA SER A 189 -3.31 3.65 -0.76
C SER A 189 -1.84 3.74 -0.40
N GLY A 190 -1.27 2.71 0.23
CA GLY A 190 -0.05 2.88 1.02
C GLY A 190 -0.34 3.55 2.36
N ARG A 191 0.69 3.73 3.17
CA ARG A 191 0.56 4.23 4.56
C ARG A 191 0.29 5.72 4.60
N VAL A 192 -0.66 6.11 5.45
CA VAL A 192 -0.81 7.46 5.97
C VAL A 192 -0.40 7.40 7.44
N ALA A 193 0.49 8.32 7.88
CA ALA A 193 1.05 8.26 9.21
C ALA A 193 1.08 9.64 9.88
N VAL A 194 0.82 9.63 11.19
CA VAL A 194 1.08 10.76 12.08
C VAL A 194 1.95 10.30 13.24
N THR A 195 2.81 11.18 13.74
CA THR A 195 3.64 10.88 14.90
C THR A 195 2.79 10.81 16.17
N ARG A 196 3.19 9.99 17.13
CA ARG A 196 2.54 9.94 18.44
C ARG A 196 2.88 11.14 19.34
N GLY A 197 3.80 12.02 18.90
CA GLY A 197 4.14 13.26 19.57
C GLY A 197 3.01 14.30 19.50
N PHE A 198 3.08 15.33 20.35
CA PHE A 198 2.06 16.38 20.44
C PHE A 198 2.01 17.27 19.21
N SER A 199 3.16 17.55 18.57
CA SER A 199 3.29 18.44 17.41
C SER A 199 3.78 17.70 16.17
N GLU A 200 3.49 18.25 15.00
CA GLU A 200 4.05 17.77 13.75
C GLU A 200 5.53 18.18 13.66
N PRO A 201 6.46 17.28 13.30
CA PRO A 201 7.90 17.57 13.31
C PRO A 201 8.31 18.83 12.54
N VAL A 202 7.64 19.11 11.43
CA VAL A 202 7.91 20.30 10.62
C VAL A 202 7.45 21.60 11.30
N SER A 203 6.38 21.54 12.10
CA SER A 203 5.87 22.73 12.82
C SER A 203 6.82 23.22 13.89
N ASP A 204 7.54 22.31 14.56
CA ASP A 204 8.54 22.66 15.58
C ASP A 204 9.81 23.23 14.89
N PHE A 205 10.19 22.66 13.76
CA PHE A 205 11.31 23.14 12.95
C PHE A 205 11.09 24.56 12.42
N LEU A 206 9.88 24.89 11.96
CA LEU A 206 9.56 26.23 11.43
C LEU A 206 9.42 27.31 12.50
N LYS A 207 9.32 26.95 13.77
CA LYS A 207 9.27 27.89 14.91
C LYS A 207 10.64 28.15 15.54
N SER A 208 11.64 27.32 15.24
CA SER A 208 13.02 27.45 15.72
C SER A 208 13.84 28.37 14.82
#